data_1f3e9bd88e2610ee65aa04ddde60500f
#
_entry.id   1f3e9bd88e2610ee65aa04ddde60500f
#
_cell.length_a   1.000
_cell.length_b   1.000
_cell.length_c   1.000
_cell.angle_alpha   90.00
_cell.angle_beta   90.00
_cell.angle_gamma   90.00
#
_symmetry.space_group_name_H-M   'P 1'
#
loop_
_entity.id
_entity.type
_entity.pdbx_description
1 polymer ?
#
loop_
_entity_poly.entity_id
_entity_poly.type
_entity_poly.pdbx_seq_one_letter_code
_entity_poly.pdbx_strand_id
1 'polypeptide(L)'
;MTIKSVILSGGSGTRLWPASRESYPKQLLPLTGERSLLQETALRLKDFPGGEVDPRPLVVTNEEYRFIIAEQLRQIGVRSPQIVLEPVGRNTAPALTLAALVAAEEGDPILLVMPADHVITEQPAFQHAIAVGAKAAATGALVTFGIVPDRAETGYGYLR
;
A
#
# COMPACT_ATOMS: atom_id res chain seq x y z
N MET A 1 -4.46 -19.96 0.67
CA MET A 1 -3.41 -18.94 0.82
C MET A 1 -4.08 -17.58 0.70
N THR A 2 -4.15 -16.85 1.77
CA THR A 2 -4.82 -15.54 1.81
C THR A 2 -3.78 -14.43 1.74
N ILE A 3 -4.02 -13.43 0.90
CA ILE A 3 -3.18 -12.23 0.80
C ILE A 3 -3.84 -11.12 1.62
N LYS A 4 -3.08 -10.49 2.51
CA LYS A 4 -3.46 -9.30 3.26
C LYS A 4 -2.80 -8.08 2.63
N SER A 5 -3.61 -7.14 2.12
CA SER A 5 -3.09 -5.86 1.64
C SER A 5 -2.62 -5.01 2.81
N VAL A 6 -1.37 -4.58 2.79
CA VAL A 6 -0.78 -3.62 3.74
C VAL A 6 -0.46 -2.34 2.97
N ILE A 7 -1.08 -1.23 3.35
CA ILE A 7 -0.92 0.05 2.70
C ILE A 7 -0.11 0.97 3.61
N LEU A 8 1.05 1.41 3.15
CA LEU A 8 1.88 2.37 3.88
C LEU A 8 1.49 3.80 3.49
N SER A 9 0.96 4.56 4.43
CA SER A 9 0.46 5.92 4.21
C SER A 9 1.05 6.92 5.23
N GLY A 10 2.34 6.85 5.49
CA GLY A 10 3.00 7.60 6.56
C GLY A 10 3.78 8.86 6.14
N GLY A 11 3.82 9.24 4.88
CA GLY A 11 4.60 10.40 4.42
C GLY A 11 3.83 11.72 4.44
N SER A 12 4.47 12.84 4.81
CA SER A 12 3.86 14.19 4.76
C SER A 12 3.62 14.72 3.35
N GLY A 13 4.28 14.14 2.33
CA GLY A 13 4.01 14.39 0.90
C GLY A 13 4.07 15.85 0.44
N THR A 14 4.83 16.71 1.12
CA THR A 14 4.87 18.17 0.89
C THR A 14 5.48 18.62 -0.44
N ARG A 15 6.12 17.71 -1.19
CA ARG A 15 6.80 18.01 -2.47
C ARG A 15 5.89 18.55 -3.57
N LEU A 16 4.58 18.33 -3.48
CA LEU A 16 3.60 18.81 -4.46
C LEU A 16 2.88 20.08 -3.99
N TRP A 17 3.48 20.86 -3.09
CA TRP A 17 2.90 22.13 -2.68
C TRP A 17 2.63 23.03 -3.92
N PRO A 18 1.49 23.74 -4.01
CA PRO A 18 0.44 23.92 -3.02
C PRO A 18 -0.66 22.83 -3.03
N ALA A 19 -0.60 21.84 -3.93
CA ALA A 19 -1.59 20.76 -4.00
C ALA A 19 -1.56 19.87 -2.76
N SER A 20 -0.35 19.49 -2.28
CA SER A 20 -0.19 18.73 -1.03
C SER A 20 0.28 19.63 0.11
N ARG A 21 -0.12 19.30 1.32
CA ARG A 21 0.23 19.98 2.56
C ARG A 21 0.46 18.94 3.64
N GLU A 22 1.11 19.33 4.74
CA GLU A 22 1.33 18.45 5.88
C GLU A 22 0.03 17.84 6.40
N SER A 23 -1.02 18.66 6.56
CA SER A 23 -2.35 18.19 6.98
C SER A 23 -3.14 17.44 5.89
N TYR A 24 -2.68 17.46 4.64
CA TYR A 24 -3.33 16.78 3.51
C TYR A 24 -2.29 16.29 2.49
N PRO A 25 -1.60 15.18 2.78
CA PRO A 25 -0.49 14.69 1.99
C PRO A 25 -0.94 14.11 0.64
N LYS A 26 0.02 13.96 -0.30
CA LYS A 26 -0.23 13.61 -1.70
C LYS A 26 -1.05 12.33 -1.89
N GLN A 27 -0.87 11.34 -1.02
CA GLN A 27 -1.58 10.06 -1.12
C GLN A 27 -3.10 10.18 -0.91
N LEU A 28 -3.55 11.27 -0.29
CA LEU A 28 -4.97 11.56 -0.06
C LEU A 28 -5.59 12.41 -1.18
N LEU A 29 -4.78 12.83 -2.17
CA LEU A 29 -5.20 13.65 -3.29
C LEU A 29 -5.60 12.82 -4.51
N PRO A 30 -6.62 13.25 -5.27
CA PRO A 30 -6.99 12.63 -6.55
C PRO A 30 -6.10 13.17 -7.68
N LEU A 31 -4.85 12.66 -7.77
CA LEU A 31 -3.84 13.18 -8.71
C LEU A 31 -3.95 12.59 -10.12
N THR A 32 -4.57 11.44 -10.27
CA THR A 32 -4.63 10.70 -11.54
C THR A 32 -6.04 10.42 -12.04
N GLY A 33 -7.06 10.91 -11.33
CA GLY A 33 -8.46 10.65 -11.64
C GLY A 33 -9.38 11.17 -10.55
N GLU A 34 -10.53 10.56 -10.39
CA GLU A 34 -11.54 10.96 -9.38
C GLU A 34 -11.22 10.44 -7.96
N ARG A 35 -10.36 9.43 -7.86
CA ARG A 35 -10.01 8.78 -6.59
C ARG A 35 -8.64 9.24 -6.11
N SER A 36 -8.46 9.26 -4.79
CA SER A 36 -7.14 9.50 -4.21
C SER A 36 -6.20 8.33 -4.50
N LEU A 37 -4.87 8.57 -4.41
CA LEU A 37 -3.88 7.50 -4.58
C LEU A 37 -4.05 6.38 -3.55
N LEU A 38 -4.49 6.71 -2.33
CA LEU A 38 -4.85 5.73 -1.30
C LEU A 38 -5.99 4.84 -1.75
N GLN A 39 -7.07 5.42 -2.28
CA GLN A 39 -8.23 4.68 -2.78
C GLN A 39 -7.85 3.77 -3.96
N GLU A 40 -7.07 4.29 -4.91
CA GLU A 40 -6.55 3.48 -6.02
C GLU A 40 -5.67 2.32 -5.52
N THR A 41 -4.83 2.58 -4.50
CA THR A 41 -4.00 1.52 -3.90
C THR A 41 -4.84 0.43 -3.23
N ALA A 42 -5.90 0.81 -2.52
CA ALA A 42 -6.79 -0.15 -1.87
C ALA A 42 -7.56 -1.02 -2.88
N LEU A 43 -7.81 -0.50 -4.08
CA LEU A 43 -8.52 -1.22 -5.14
C LEU A 43 -7.62 -2.05 -6.07
N ARG A 44 -6.29 -1.99 -5.94
CA ARG A 44 -5.35 -2.69 -6.85
C ARG A 44 -5.56 -4.19 -6.93
N LEU A 45 -6.01 -4.81 -5.85
CA LEU A 45 -6.30 -6.25 -5.81
C LEU A 45 -7.79 -6.56 -5.98
N LYS A 46 -8.60 -5.60 -6.38
CA LYS A 46 -9.99 -5.89 -6.73
C LYS A 46 -10.03 -6.89 -7.88
N ASP A 47 -10.86 -7.92 -7.74
CA ASP A 47 -11.03 -8.99 -8.72
C ASP A 47 -9.70 -9.73 -9.05
N PHE A 48 -8.81 -9.85 -8.08
CA PHE A 48 -7.51 -10.49 -8.22
C PHE A 48 -7.66 -11.99 -8.56
N PRO A 49 -7.12 -12.45 -9.71
CA PRO A 49 -7.30 -13.84 -10.14
C PRO A 49 -6.32 -14.82 -9.48
N GLY A 50 -5.32 -14.33 -8.75
CA GLY A 50 -4.19 -15.13 -8.24
C GLY A 50 -4.42 -15.77 -6.87
N GLY A 51 -5.60 -15.63 -6.26
CA GLY A 51 -5.90 -16.19 -4.95
C GLY A 51 -6.88 -15.37 -4.14
N GLU A 52 -7.08 -15.78 -2.91
CA GLU A 52 -7.95 -15.07 -1.97
C GLU A 52 -7.27 -13.83 -1.41
N VAL A 53 -7.99 -12.72 -1.37
CA VAL A 53 -7.54 -11.45 -0.78
C VAL A 53 -8.46 -11.10 0.39
N ASP A 54 -7.88 -10.81 1.55
CA ASP A 54 -8.67 -10.30 2.69
C ASP A 54 -9.30 -8.95 2.28
N PRO A 55 -10.63 -8.81 2.35
CA PRO A 55 -11.33 -7.60 1.97
C PRO A 55 -11.05 -6.41 2.92
N ARG A 56 -10.37 -6.65 4.04
CA ARG A 56 -10.03 -5.64 5.05
C ARG A 56 -8.55 -5.24 4.90
N PRO A 57 -8.22 -4.21 4.13
CA PRO A 57 -6.84 -3.75 4.04
C PRO A 57 -6.35 -3.26 5.42
N LEU A 58 -5.07 -3.49 5.70
CA LEU A 58 -4.37 -2.93 6.84
C LEU A 58 -3.63 -1.68 6.37
N VAL A 59 -3.92 -0.53 6.98
CA VAL A 59 -3.29 0.74 6.65
C VAL A 59 -2.42 1.21 7.81
N VAL A 60 -1.14 1.45 7.57
CA VAL A 60 -0.23 2.03 8.56
C VAL A 60 -0.08 3.52 8.25
N THR A 61 -0.38 4.37 9.22
CA THR A 61 -0.42 5.81 9.02
C THR A 61 -0.17 6.58 10.33
N ASN A 62 0.02 7.90 10.23
CA ASN A 62 0.06 8.79 11.40
C ASN A 62 -1.34 9.02 11.96
N GLU A 63 -1.43 9.32 13.25
CA GLU A 63 -2.71 9.54 13.94
C GLU A 63 -3.56 10.64 13.31
N GLU A 64 -2.94 11.71 12.85
CA GLU A 64 -3.63 12.87 12.24
C GLU A 64 -4.42 12.53 10.97
N TYR A 65 -4.03 11.48 10.24
CA TYR A 65 -4.72 11.07 9.00
C TYR A 65 -5.78 9.99 9.21
N ARG A 66 -5.93 9.49 10.42
CA ARG A 66 -6.82 8.36 10.74
C ARG A 66 -8.23 8.53 10.18
N PHE A 67 -8.85 9.66 10.45
CA PHE A 67 -10.26 9.89 10.09
C PHE A 67 -10.46 10.07 8.60
N ILE A 68 -9.57 10.81 7.94
CA ILE A 68 -9.67 11.02 6.50
C ILE A 68 -9.41 9.73 5.70
N ILE A 69 -8.48 8.90 6.15
CA ILE A 69 -8.21 7.59 5.57
C ILE A 69 -9.43 6.67 5.74
N ALA A 70 -10.00 6.60 6.94
CA ALA A 70 -11.19 5.81 7.19
C ALA A 70 -12.35 6.24 6.29
N GLU A 71 -12.57 7.55 6.12
CA GLU A 71 -13.63 8.09 5.26
C GLU A 71 -13.37 7.80 3.79
N GLN A 72 -12.15 7.98 3.29
CA GLN A 72 -11.81 7.67 1.89
C GLN A 72 -11.99 6.18 1.57
N LEU A 73 -11.63 5.29 2.48
CA LEU A 73 -11.85 3.85 2.32
C LEU A 73 -13.34 3.50 2.35
N ARG A 74 -14.11 4.15 3.22
CA ARG A 74 -15.58 3.98 3.26
C ARG A 74 -16.24 4.40 1.94
N GLN A 75 -15.79 5.48 1.32
CA GLN A 75 -16.32 5.99 0.03
C GLN A 75 -16.19 4.97 -1.11
N ILE A 76 -15.18 4.12 -1.09
CA ILE A 76 -14.98 3.05 -2.08
C ILE A 76 -15.53 1.68 -1.64
N GLY A 77 -16.33 1.66 -0.56
CA GLY A 77 -17.02 0.46 -0.09
C GLY A 77 -16.17 -0.50 0.75
N VAL A 78 -14.96 -0.11 1.15
CA VAL A 78 -14.15 -0.89 2.09
C VAL A 78 -14.80 -0.85 3.48
N ARG A 79 -15.17 -2.03 3.97
CA ARG A 79 -15.78 -2.19 5.30
C ARG A 79 -14.74 -2.62 6.31
N SER A 80 -14.73 -1.97 7.47
CA SER A 80 -13.88 -2.32 8.62
C SER A 80 -12.39 -2.44 8.27
N PRO A 81 -11.76 -1.39 7.66
CA PRO A 81 -10.33 -1.41 7.44
C PRO A 81 -9.61 -1.47 8.80
N GLN A 82 -8.45 -2.15 8.84
CA GLN A 82 -7.58 -2.11 10.00
C GLN A 82 -6.64 -0.91 9.84
N ILE A 83 -6.70 0.05 10.76
CA ILE A 83 -5.85 1.24 10.73
C ILE A 83 -4.90 1.19 11.92
N VAL A 84 -3.61 1.01 11.64
CA VAL A 84 -2.52 1.02 12.62
C VAL A 84 -1.91 2.40 12.65
N LEU A 85 -1.85 2.98 13.84
CA LEU A 85 -1.36 4.34 14.03
C LEU A 85 0.09 4.33 14.51
N GLU A 86 0.97 5.00 13.76
CA GLU A 86 2.33 5.27 14.20
C GLU A 86 2.35 6.58 15.01
N PRO A 87 2.80 6.58 16.25
CA PRO A 87 2.95 7.82 17.02
C PRO A 87 4.00 8.75 16.40
N VAL A 88 5.02 8.19 15.78
CA VAL A 88 6.05 8.91 15.01
C VAL A 88 6.47 8.04 13.84
N GLY A 89 6.42 8.58 12.63
CA GLY A 89 6.89 7.87 11.43
C GLY A 89 8.40 7.58 11.50
N ARG A 90 8.78 6.31 11.44
CA ARG A 90 10.18 5.83 11.55
C ARG A 90 10.63 4.99 10.37
N ASN A 91 10.29 5.42 9.17
CA ASN A 91 10.59 4.70 7.94
C ASN A 91 9.81 3.37 7.78
N THR A 92 10.18 2.60 6.77
CA THR A 92 9.42 1.43 6.31
C THR A 92 9.50 0.24 7.27
N ALA A 93 10.68 -0.08 7.82
CA ALA A 93 10.86 -1.31 8.58
C ALA A 93 10.01 -1.39 9.87
N PRO A 94 9.94 -0.35 10.72
CA PRO A 94 9.02 -0.36 11.88
C PRO A 94 7.56 -0.46 11.47
N ALA A 95 7.13 0.25 10.43
CA ALA A 95 5.77 0.18 9.92
C ALA A 95 5.40 -1.24 9.46
N LEU A 96 6.31 -1.93 8.76
CA LEU A 96 6.14 -3.32 8.36
C LEU A 96 6.09 -4.28 9.54
N THR A 97 6.92 -4.04 10.55
CA THR A 97 6.92 -4.85 11.78
C THR A 97 5.57 -4.75 12.48
N LEU A 98 5.03 -3.54 12.65
CA LEU A 98 3.71 -3.34 13.24
C LEU A 98 2.62 -4.04 12.42
N ALA A 99 2.64 -3.88 11.09
CA ALA A 99 1.68 -4.54 10.21
C ALA A 99 1.75 -6.07 10.33
N ALA A 100 2.96 -6.63 10.39
CA ALA A 100 3.15 -8.07 10.53
C ALA A 100 2.64 -8.60 11.88
N LEU A 101 2.90 -7.89 12.98
CA LEU A 101 2.40 -8.26 14.30
C LEU A 101 0.86 -8.24 14.36
N VAL A 102 0.23 -7.20 13.82
CA VAL A 102 -1.23 -7.11 13.77
C VAL A 102 -1.83 -8.22 12.89
N ALA A 103 -1.23 -8.48 11.73
CA ALA A 103 -1.71 -9.53 10.84
C ALA A 103 -1.56 -10.94 11.47
N ALA A 104 -0.49 -11.16 12.25
CA ALA A 104 -0.22 -12.43 12.92
C ALA A 104 -1.27 -12.77 14.01
N GLU A 105 -1.99 -11.79 14.54
CA GLU A 105 -3.09 -12.03 15.48
C GLU A 105 -4.29 -12.75 14.82
N GLU A 106 -4.44 -12.60 13.51
CA GLU A 106 -5.53 -13.19 12.73
C GLU A 106 -5.10 -14.46 11.95
N GLY A 107 -3.83 -14.84 12.02
CA GLY A 107 -3.28 -15.99 11.33
C GLY A 107 -1.90 -15.68 10.71
N ASP A 108 -1.56 -16.41 9.64
CA ASP A 108 -0.28 -16.22 8.92
C ASP A 108 -0.53 -15.92 7.42
N PRO A 109 -1.14 -14.77 7.10
CA PRO A 109 -1.38 -14.39 5.71
C PRO A 109 -0.10 -13.92 5.02
N ILE A 110 -0.06 -14.01 3.69
CA ILE A 110 0.97 -13.32 2.92
C ILE A 110 0.67 -11.82 2.92
N LEU A 111 1.63 -11.01 3.36
CA LEU A 111 1.50 -9.57 3.36
C LEU A 111 1.94 -8.98 2.02
N LEU A 112 1.02 -8.37 1.29
CA LEU A 112 1.36 -7.53 0.14
C LEU A 112 1.47 -6.09 0.59
N VAL A 113 2.70 -5.59 0.67
CA VAL A 113 3.00 -4.24 1.11
C VAL A 113 3.06 -3.28 -0.07
N MET A 114 2.23 -2.25 -0.04
CA MET A 114 2.11 -1.25 -1.10
C MET A 114 2.22 0.16 -0.52
N PRO A 115 3.12 1.01 -1.04
CA PRO A 115 3.07 2.45 -0.77
C PRO A 115 1.78 3.06 -1.32
N ALA A 116 1.16 3.96 -0.56
CA ALA A 116 -0.09 4.63 -0.95
C ALA A 116 0.10 5.70 -2.04
N ASP A 117 1.34 6.03 -2.38
CA ASP A 117 1.69 7.18 -3.23
C ASP A 117 2.21 6.80 -4.63
N HIS A 118 2.18 5.52 -4.97
CA HIS A 118 2.55 5.04 -6.30
C HIS A 118 1.36 5.04 -7.24
N VAL A 119 1.63 5.28 -8.52
CA VAL A 119 0.65 5.13 -9.61
C VAL A 119 0.98 3.85 -10.38
N ILE A 120 0.00 2.98 -10.55
CA ILE A 120 0.11 1.76 -11.35
C ILE A 120 -0.88 1.88 -12.51
N THR A 121 -0.36 2.02 -13.71
CA THR A 121 -1.17 2.18 -14.93
C THR A 121 -1.64 0.85 -15.50
N GLU A 122 -0.79 -0.19 -15.40
CA GLU A 122 -1.03 -1.52 -15.95
C GLU A 122 -1.45 -2.50 -14.84
N GLN A 123 -2.70 -2.39 -14.38
CA GLN A 123 -3.22 -3.22 -13.29
C GLN A 123 -3.13 -4.74 -13.58
N PRO A 124 -3.43 -5.24 -14.80
CA PRO A 124 -3.28 -6.68 -15.07
C PRO A 124 -1.84 -7.18 -14.96
N ALA A 125 -0.87 -6.40 -15.44
CA ALA A 125 0.55 -6.75 -15.31
C ALA A 125 1.00 -6.74 -13.85
N PHE A 126 0.55 -5.77 -13.07
CA PHE A 126 0.78 -5.70 -11.63
C PHE A 126 0.20 -6.93 -10.93
N GLN A 127 -1.07 -7.29 -11.17
CA GLN A 127 -1.70 -8.44 -10.56
C GLN A 127 -1.01 -9.76 -10.96
N HIS A 128 -0.56 -9.87 -12.21
CA HIS A 128 0.24 -11.03 -12.64
C HIS A 128 1.54 -11.15 -11.84
N ALA A 129 2.29 -10.06 -11.69
CA ALA A 129 3.52 -10.05 -10.91
C ALA A 129 3.25 -10.46 -9.43
N ILE A 130 2.17 -9.96 -8.83
CA ILE A 130 1.77 -10.35 -7.47
C ILE A 130 1.45 -11.86 -7.39
N ALA A 131 0.75 -12.41 -8.37
CA ALA A 131 0.44 -13.84 -8.40
C ALA A 131 1.71 -14.72 -8.44
N VAL A 132 2.74 -14.28 -9.18
CA VAL A 132 4.06 -14.95 -9.22
C VAL A 132 4.76 -14.80 -7.88
N GLY A 133 4.84 -13.58 -7.34
CA GLY A 133 5.50 -13.29 -6.08
C GLY A 133 4.86 -14.01 -4.88
N ALA A 134 3.54 -14.13 -4.87
CA ALA A 134 2.81 -14.80 -3.81
C ALA A 134 3.16 -16.29 -3.72
N LYS A 135 3.42 -16.96 -4.85
CA LYS A 135 3.89 -18.37 -4.86
C LYS A 135 5.27 -18.50 -4.21
N ALA A 136 6.17 -17.57 -4.47
CA ALA A 136 7.48 -17.55 -3.84
C ALA A 136 7.37 -17.22 -2.34
N ALA A 137 6.56 -16.23 -1.97
CA ALA A 137 6.32 -15.88 -0.57
C ALA A 137 5.72 -17.05 0.24
N ALA A 138 4.86 -17.86 -0.37
CA ALA A 138 4.30 -19.06 0.28
C ALA A 138 5.34 -20.13 0.66
N THR A 139 6.56 -20.08 0.10
CA THR A 139 7.69 -20.94 0.51
C THR A 139 8.53 -20.32 1.62
N GLY A 140 8.13 -19.18 2.19
CA GLY A 140 8.86 -18.45 3.23
C GLY A 140 9.86 -17.41 2.69
N ALA A 141 9.85 -17.14 1.38
CA ALA A 141 10.74 -16.15 0.78
C ALA A 141 10.23 -14.72 1.03
N LEU A 142 11.16 -13.79 1.27
CA LEU A 142 10.91 -12.35 1.16
C LEU A 142 10.99 -11.95 -0.32
N VAL A 143 9.91 -11.43 -0.85
CA VAL A 143 9.78 -11.08 -2.27
C VAL A 143 9.77 -9.57 -2.44
N THR A 144 10.56 -9.06 -3.36
CA THR A 144 10.55 -7.66 -3.78
C THR A 144 10.26 -7.56 -5.28
N PHE A 145 9.65 -6.46 -5.68
CA PHE A 145 9.33 -6.18 -7.08
C PHE A 145 10.20 -5.04 -7.57
N GLY A 146 10.97 -5.28 -8.63
CA GLY A 146 11.73 -4.25 -9.32
C GLY A 146 10.91 -3.63 -10.46
N ILE A 147 11.14 -2.35 -10.71
CA ILE A 147 10.62 -1.68 -11.90
C ILE A 147 11.69 -1.75 -12.98
N VAL A 148 11.31 -2.21 -14.17
CA VAL A 148 12.22 -2.21 -15.32
C VAL A 148 12.49 -0.75 -15.72
N PRO A 149 13.74 -0.28 -15.69
CA PRO A 149 14.04 1.10 -16.01
C PRO A 149 13.87 1.36 -17.52
N ASP A 150 13.20 2.43 -17.87
CA ASP A 150 13.06 2.94 -19.24
C ASP A 150 14.06 4.07 -19.54
N ARG A 151 14.72 4.60 -18.53
CA ARG A 151 15.75 5.65 -18.57
C ARG A 151 16.68 5.58 -17.38
N ALA A 152 17.80 6.26 -17.45
CA ALA A 152 18.68 6.46 -16.31
C ALA A 152 18.02 7.43 -15.32
N GLU A 153 17.86 6.98 -14.06
CA GLU A 153 17.30 7.79 -12.98
C GLU A 153 18.28 7.80 -11.80
N THR A 154 18.86 8.96 -11.52
CA THR A 154 19.91 9.10 -10.49
C THR A 154 19.37 9.16 -9.08
N GLY A 155 18.05 9.34 -8.92
CA GLY A 155 17.38 9.38 -7.62
C GLY A 155 17.11 8.02 -6.98
N TYR A 156 17.36 6.92 -7.70
CA TYR A 156 17.08 5.56 -7.26
C TYR A 156 18.32 4.66 -7.30
N GLY A 157 18.30 3.63 -6.46
CA GLY A 157 19.23 2.51 -6.57
C GLY A 157 18.78 1.49 -7.62
N TYR A 158 19.73 0.75 -8.17
CA TYR A 158 19.47 -0.30 -9.16
C TYR A 158 19.89 -1.67 -8.59
N LEU A 159 19.08 -2.69 -8.83
CA LEU A 159 19.43 -4.08 -8.61
C LEU A 159 20.02 -4.66 -9.89
N ARG A 160 21.09 -5.45 -9.76
CA ARG A 160 21.74 -6.18 -10.87
C ARG A 160 21.32 -7.64 -10.86
#